data_ac98bc6c6d14a406d6afb36f64f6d194
#
_entry.id   ac98bc6c6d14a406d6afb36f64f6d194
#
_cell.length_a   1.000
_cell.length_b   1.000
_cell.length_c   1.000
_cell.angle_alpha   90.00
_cell.angle_beta   90.00
_cell.angle_gamma   90.00
#
_symmetry.space_group_name_H-M   'P 1'
#
loop_
_entity.id
_entity.type
_entity.pdbx_description
1 polymer ?
#
loop_
_entity_poly.entity_id
_entity_poly.type
_entity_poly.pdbx_seq_one_letter_code
_entity_poly.pdbx_strand_id
1 'polypeptide(L)'
;YDREDHILYDVCADDHCQRYRGGTKTHSHNAEKAVKETRGYVLLFNDKICDARYSKSCGGVSETFENVWEEIEHQYLQRITDYKFDPDGFSTDLVNEEDAIKWIANSPPAFCNTKDEKILDQVLNNYDRKTKDFYRWKVIYTQDEIKRLIESKLEMEFGDIIDLVPVKRGHSG
;
A
#
# COMPACT_ATOMS: atom_id res chain seq x y z
N TYR A 1 13.04 -13.87 -10.31
CA TYR A 1 11.59 -13.72 -10.41
C TYR A 1 11.14 -14.35 -11.73
N ASP A 2 10.56 -15.54 -11.66
CA ASP A 2 9.90 -16.18 -12.81
C ASP A 2 8.56 -15.49 -13.07
N ARG A 3 8.62 -14.34 -13.75
CA ARG A 3 7.41 -13.67 -14.25
C ARG A 3 7.28 -13.95 -15.74
N GLU A 4 6.12 -14.41 -16.18
CA GLU A 4 5.85 -14.75 -17.58
C GLU A 4 6.18 -13.60 -18.54
N ASP A 5 6.05 -12.35 -18.08
CA ASP A 5 6.37 -11.15 -18.86
C ASP A 5 7.86 -10.84 -18.97
N HIS A 6 8.75 -11.57 -18.27
CA HIS A 6 10.18 -11.30 -18.18
C HIS A 6 11.06 -12.42 -18.74
N ILE A 7 10.61 -13.06 -19.80
CA ILE A 7 11.34 -14.21 -20.41
C ILE A 7 12.78 -13.85 -20.83
N LEU A 8 13.03 -12.60 -21.21
CA LEU A 8 14.33 -12.15 -21.75
C LEU A 8 15.11 -11.21 -20.84
N TYR A 9 14.57 -10.85 -19.67
CA TYR A 9 15.20 -9.90 -18.76
C TYR A 9 14.70 -10.10 -17.31
N ASP A 10 15.51 -9.75 -16.33
CA ASP A 10 15.19 -9.95 -14.91
C ASP A 10 14.21 -8.92 -14.35
N VAL A 11 14.24 -7.68 -14.88
CA VAL A 11 13.39 -6.57 -14.44
C VAL A 11 13.01 -5.66 -15.60
N CYS A 12 11.86 -5.02 -15.53
CA CYS A 12 11.43 -4.00 -16.49
C CYS A 12 11.56 -2.58 -15.89
N ALA A 13 11.47 -1.59 -16.76
CA ALA A 13 11.52 -0.18 -16.39
C ALA A 13 10.13 0.40 -16.03
N ASP A 14 9.09 -0.39 -16.06
CA ASP A 14 7.70 0.01 -15.85
C ASP A 14 7.22 -0.27 -14.41
N ASP A 15 6.02 0.19 -14.09
CA ASP A 15 5.39 0.03 -12.76
C ASP A 15 5.22 -1.44 -12.34
N HIS A 16 5.26 -2.37 -13.30
CA HIS A 16 5.23 -3.80 -13.06
C HIS A 16 6.38 -4.29 -12.14
N CYS A 17 7.59 -3.74 -12.29
CA CYS A 17 8.70 -3.97 -11.37
C CYS A 17 8.95 -2.74 -10.49
N GLN A 18 9.51 -1.70 -11.09
CA GLN A 18 9.77 -0.42 -10.48
C GLN A 18 9.95 0.61 -11.61
N ARG A 19 9.05 1.57 -11.72
CA ARG A 19 9.11 2.58 -12.77
C ARG A 19 10.44 3.32 -12.77
N TYR A 20 11.24 3.12 -13.81
CA TYR A 20 12.49 3.83 -14.00
C TYR A 20 12.23 5.21 -14.61
N ARG A 21 12.63 6.26 -13.88
CA ARG A 21 12.42 7.66 -14.31
C ARG A 21 13.71 8.36 -14.77
N GLY A 22 14.73 7.62 -15.07
CA GLY A 22 16.04 8.13 -15.47
C GLY A 22 16.98 8.41 -14.30
N GLY A 23 18.29 8.47 -14.58
CA GLY A 23 19.34 8.72 -13.59
C GLY A 23 19.85 10.15 -13.53
N THR A 24 19.27 11.08 -14.31
CA THR A 24 19.77 12.47 -14.44
C THR A 24 19.16 13.44 -13.42
N LYS A 25 18.14 13.05 -12.68
CA LYS A 25 17.64 13.86 -11.56
C LYS A 25 18.66 13.87 -10.44
N THR A 26 18.93 15.06 -9.91
CA THR A 26 19.70 15.27 -8.69
C THR A 26 19.16 14.40 -7.57
N HIS A 27 19.92 13.38 -7.19
CA HIS A 27 19.64 12.59 -6.00
C HIS A 27 20.29 13.26 -4.81
N SER A 28 19.71 13.07 -3.64
CA SER A 28 20.35 13.55 -2.41
C SER A 28 21.63 12.74 -2.15
N HIS A 29 22.64 13.38 -1.61
CA HIS A 29 23.87 12.70 -1.14
C HIS A 29 23.55 11.51 -0.22
N ASN A 30 22.49 11.63 0.60
CA ASN A 30 22.05 10.55 1.49
C ASN A 30 21.52 9.33 0.72
N ALA A 31 20.80 9.53 -0.40
CA ALA A 31 20.34 8.42 -1.23
C ALA A 31 21.51 7.68 -1.90
N GLU A 32 22.49 8.44 -2.42
CA GLU A 32 23.70 7.84 -3.01
C GLU A 32 24.50 7.05 -1.96
N LYS A 33 24.67 7.62 -0.76
CA LYS A 33 25.33 6.96 0.37
C LYS A 33 24.59 5.67 0.77
N ALA A 34 23.26 5.72 0.91
CA ALA A 34 22.45 4.56 1.27
C ALA A 34 22.61 3.43 0.25
N VAL A 35 22.53 3.73 -1.05
CA VAL A 35 22.71 2.72 -2.12
C VAL A 35 24.11 2.10 -2.07
N LYS A 36 25.17 2.90 -1.82
CA LYS A 36 26.54 2.39 -1.73
C LYS A 36 26.74 1.50 -0.50
N GLU A 37 26.20 1.90 0.65
CA GLU A 37 26.34 1.18 1.92
C GLU A 37 25.53 -0.12 1.99
N THR A 38 24.42 -0.19 1.25
CA THR A 38 23.55 -1.38 1.22
C THR A 38 23.76 -2.27 0.01
N ARG A 39 24.77 -1.96 -0.82
CA ARG A 39 25.05 -2.74 -2.04
C ARG A 39 25.33 -4.20 -1.71
N GLY A 40 24.56 -5.10 -2.31
CA GLY A 40 24.66 -6.54 -2.12
C GLY A 40 24.01 -7.06 -0.85
N TYR A 41 23.38 -6.20 -0.03
CA TYR A 41 22.57 -6.65 1.09
C TYR A 41 21.17 -7.00 0.64
N VAL A 42 20.67 -8.12 1.13
CA VAL A 42 19.30 -8.61 0.92
C VAL A 42 18.70 -9.03 2.26
N LEU A 43 17.38 -8.95 2.37
CA LEU A 43 16.68 -9.49 3.53
C LEU A 43 16.57 -11.00 3.39
N LEU A 44 16.91 -11.73 4.45
CA LEU A 44 16.82 -13.18 4.51
C LEU A 44 15.83 -13.60 5.60
N PHE A 45 15.08 -14.64 5.30
CA PHE A 45 14.28 -15.38 6.27
C PHE A 45 14.48 -16.87 6.02
N ASN A 46 14.95 -17.62 7.04
CA ASN A 46 15.30 -19.03 6.93
C ASN A 46 16.26 -19.31 5.75
N ASP A 47 17.32 -18.51 5.62
CA ASP A 47 18.34 -18.57 4.56
C ASP A 47 17.82 -18.38 3.12
N LYS A 48 16.60 -17.88 2.96
CA LYS A 48 16.01 -17.53 1.66
C LYS A 48 15.83 -16.03 1.54
N ILE A 49 16.05 -15.51 0.33
CA ILE A 49 15.80 -14.09 0.05
C ILE A 49 14.30 -13.82 0.17
N CYS A 50 13.97 -12.80 0.99
CA CYS A 50 12.60 -12.38 1.19
C CYS A 50 12.02 -11.66 -0.04
N ASP A 51 10.73 -11.84 -0.28
CA ASP A 51 9.95 -10.93 -1.12
C ASP A 51 9.71 -9.64 -0.34
N ALA A 52 10.52 -8.61 -0.62
CA ALA A 52 10.52 -7.36 0.12
C ALA A 52 9.46 -6.39 -0.42
N ARG A 53 8.19 -6.67 -0.13
CA ARG A 53 7.05 -5.81 -0.50
C ARG A 53 7.00 -4.56 0.36
N TYR A 54 6.53 -3.46 -0.22
CA TYR A 54 6.33 -2.20 0.48
C TYR A 54 5.10 -1.47 -0.04
N SER A 55 4.56 -0.56 0.77
CA SER A 55 3.48 0.35 0.39
C SER A 55 3.90 1.79 0.65
N LYS A 56 3.27 2.73 -0.04
CA LYS A 56 3.50 4.17 0.16
C LYS A 56 2.92 4.66 1.48
N SER A 57 1.77 4.14 1.86
CA SER A 57 1.10 4.38 3.12
C SER A 57 0.22 3.17 3.44
N CYS A 58 0.34 2.64 4.64
CA CYS A 58 -0.43 1.47 5.07
C CYS A 58 -1.78 1.83 5.73
N GLY A 59 -2.10 3.12 5.88
CA GLY A 59 -3.32 3.54 6.56
C GLY A 59 -3.33 3.29 8.07
N GLY A 60 -2.16 2.98 8.67
CA GLY A 60 -1.93 2.77 10.09
C GLY A 60 -1.82 1.31 10.51
N VAL A 61 -2.25 0.37 9.67
CA VAL A 61 -2.07 -1.08 9.85
C VAL A 61 -1.73 -1.68 8.49
N SER A 62 -0.67 -2.48 8.41
CA SER A 62 -0.36 -3.22 7.18
C SER A 62 -1.23 -4.46 7.06
N GLU A 63 -1.44 -4.93 5.83
CA GLU A 63 -2.15 -6.17 5.57
C GLU A 63 -1.17 -7.36 5.51
N THR A 64 -1.69 -8.56 5.66
CA THR A 64 -0.97 -9.80 5.42
C THR A 64 -0.84 -10.05 3.92
N PHE A 65 0.21 -10.77 3.52
CA PHE A 65 0.51 -11.01 2.10
C PHE A 65 -0.62 -11.77 1.39
N GLU A 66 -1.16 -12.79 2.01
CA GLU A 66 -2.20 -13.68 1.45
C GLU A 66 -3.53 -12.97 1.16
N ASN A 67 -3.79 -11.84 1.82
CA ASN A 67 -5.00 -11.05 1.57
C ASN A 67 -4.85 -10.06 0.41
N VAL A 68 -3.62 -9.79 -0.05
CA VAL A 68 -3.35 -8.73 -1.04
C VAL A 68 -2.80 -9.27 -2.36
N TRP A 69 -1.99 -10.33 -2.31
CA TRP A 69 -1.21 -10.77 -3.48
C TRP A 69 -1.57 -12.17 -3.95
N GLU A 70 -1.30 -13.19 -3.14
CA GLU A 70 -1.49 -14.59 -3.47
C GLU A 70 -1.91 -15.35 -2.22
N GLU A 71 -2.67 -16.42 -2.31
CA GLU A 71 -3.11 -17.25 -1.19
C GLU A 71 -1.95 -18.09 -0.60
N ILE A 72 -0.84 -17.41 -0.28
CA ILE A 72 0.36 -17.99 0.30
C ILE A 72 0.74 -17.19 1.54
N GLU A 73 0.79 -17.85 2.69
CA GLU A 73 1.23 -17.21 3.93
C GLU A 73 2.76 -17.04 3.95
N HIS A 74 3.21 -15.81 4.20
CA HIS A 74 4.62 -15.50 4.49
C HIS A 74 4.77 -15.04 5.93
N GLN A 75 5.51 -15.79 6.74
CA GLN A 75 5.73 -15.48 8.16
C GLN A 75 6.39 -14.13 8.43
N TYR A 76 7.06 -13.55 7.43
CA TYR A 76 7.72 -12.25 7.51
C TYR A 76 6.91 -11.10 6.87
N LEU A 77 5.76 -11.39 6.24
CA LEU A 77 4.85 -10.40 5.64
C LEU A 77 3.50 -10.42 6.38
N GLN A 78 3.59 -10.19 7.67
CA GLN A 78 2.46 -10.20 8.58
C GLN A 78 1.91 -8.79 8.81
N ARG A 79 0.73 -8.72 9.38
CA ARG A 79 0.11 -7.49 9.84
C ARG A 79 0.98 -6.80 10.89
N ILE A 80 1.18 -5.51 10.73
CA ILE A 80 1.94 -4.66 11.66
C ILE A 80 1.17 -3.36 11.89
N THR A 81 1.03 -2.94 13.16
CA THR A 81 0.56 -1.60 13.50
C THR A 81 1.69 -0.59 13.26
N ASP A 82 1.41 0.45 12.49
CA ASP A 82 2.37 1.51 12.12
C ASP A 82 2.45 2.59 13.21
N TYR A 83 2.63 2.18 14.46
CA TYR A 83 2.81 3.07 15.60
C TYR A 83 3.53 2.37 16.75
N LYS A 84 3.95 3.14 17.76
CA LYS A 84 4.64 2.60 18.96
C LYS A 84 3.75 1.75 19.85
N PHE A 85 2.48 2.11 19.93
CA PHE A 85 1.48 1.48 20.80
C PHE A 85 0.17 1.34 20.02
N ASP A 86 -0.65 0.40 20.42
CA ASP A 86 -2.01 0.32 19.87
C ASP A 86 -2.78 1.59 20.25
N PRO A 87 -3.49 2.22 19.29
CA PRO A 87 -4.20 3.46 19.55
C PRO A 87 -5.36 3.25 20.53
N ASP A 88 -5.45 4.08 21.57
CA ASP A 88 -6.49 3.99 22.57
C ASP A 88 -7.90 4.04 21.93
N GLY A 89 -8.72 3.07 22.29
CA GLY A 89 -10.10 2.98 21.85
C GLY A 89 -10.28 2.45 20.41
N PHE A 90 -9.23 1.96 19.76
CA PHE A 90 -9.29 1.32 18.43
C PHE A 90 -8.79 -0.11 18.49
N SER A 91 -9.45 -1.01 17.75
CA SER A 91 -8.86 -2.28 17.39
C SER A 91 -7.80 -2.06 16.30
N THR A 92 -6.72 -2.82 16.34
CA THR A 92 -5.71 -2.89 15.26
C THR A 92 -5.88 -4.11 14.39
N ASP A 93 -6.84 -4.99 14.72
CA ASP A 93 -7.33 -6.06 13.87
C ASP A 93 -8.70 -5.67 13.33
N LEU A 94 -8.77 -5.39 12.04
CA LEU A 94 -9.92 -4.78 11.39
C LEU A 94 -10.78 -5.78 10.61
N VAL A 95 -10.68 -7.06 10.93
CA VAL A 95 -11.54 -8.11 10.34
C VAL A 95 -13.01 -7.88 10.66
N ASN A 96 -13.30 -7.28 11.83
CA ASN A 96 -14.65 -6.92 12.22
C ASN A 96 -15.10 -5.64 11.51
N GLU A 97 -16.30 -5.63 10.93
CA GLU A 97 -16.83 -4.51 10.15
C GLU A 97 -16.97 -3.22 10.97
N GLU A 98 -17.40 -3.31 12.24
CA GLU A 98 -17.55 -2.14 13.12
C GLU A 98 -16.20 -1.49 13.41
N ASP A 99 -15.18 -2.31 13.67
CA ASP A 99 -13.81 -1.85 13.90
C ASP A 99 -13.21 -1.24 12.62
N ALA A 100 -13.42 -1.87 11.47
CA ALA A 100 -12.98 -1.37 10.18
C ALA A 100 -13.63 -0.01 9.85
N ILE A 101 -14.94 0.11 9.98
CA ILE A 101 -15.66 1.39 9.78
C ILE A 101 -15.13 2.45 10.73
N LYS A 102 -14.97 2.12 12.00
CA LYS A 102 -14.45 3.05 13.01
C LYS A 102 -13.04 3.53 12.67
N TRP A 103 -12.16 2.61 12.21
CA TRP A 103 -10.80 2.92 11.81
C TRP A 103 -10.76 3.82 10.56
N ILE A 104 -11.55 3.48 9.53
CA ILE A 104 -11.60 4.21 8.26
C ILE A 104 -12.20 5.62 8.45
N ALA A 105 -13.26 5.73 9.26
CA ALA A 105 -13.95 7.01 9.52
C ALA A 105 -13.14 7.97 10.41
N ASN A 106 -12.08 7.48 11.06
CA ASN A 106 -11.24 8.25 11.96
C ASN A 106 -9.78 8.28 11.46
N SER A 107 -8.95 8.99 12.20
CA SER A 107 -7.52 9.12 11.90
C SER A 107 -6.70 8.80 13.14
N PRO A 108 -6.68 7.53 13.60
CA PRO A 108 -5.89 7.14 14.76
C PRO A 108 -4.41 7.44 14.54
N PRO A 109 -3.62 7.59 15.61
CA PRO A 109 -2.19 7.84 15.51
C PRO A 109 -1.47 6.74 14.74
N ALA A 110 -0.63 7.15 13.78
CA ALA A 110 0.24 6.27 13.01
C ALA A 110 1.45 7.08 12.52
N PHE A 111 2.57 6.42 12.26
CA PHE A 111 3.73 7.11 11.68
C PHE A 111 3.43 7.64 10.27
N CYS A 112 2.68 6.89 9.47
CA CYS A 112 2.23 7.35 8.15
C CYS A 112 1.13 8.44 8.20
N ASN A 113 0.57 8.77 9.38
CA ASN A 113 -0.35 9.89 9.60
C ASN A 113 0.36 11.19 10.03
N THR A 114 1.67 11.29 9.80
CA THR A 114 2.40 12.50 10.17
C THR A 114 1.98 13.70 9.31
N LYS A 115 1.89 14.87 9.97
CA LYS A 115 1.70 16.18 9.33
C LYS A 115 2.93 17.06 9.46
N ASP A 116 4.02 16.53 9.99
CA ASP A 116 5.29 17.24 10.12
C ASP A 116 5.91 17.46 8.73
N GLU A 117 5.90 18.71 8.28
CA GLU A 117 6.42 19.09 6.95
C GLU A 117 7.91 18.72 6.78
N LYS A 118 8.70 18.72 7.86
CA LYS A 118 10.11 18.33 7.78
C LYS A 118 10.28 16.85 7.47
N ILE A 119 9.37 16.01 7.97
CA ILE A 119 9.35 14.57 7.67
C ILE A 119 8.84 14.38 6.25
N LEU A 120 7.71 15.00 5.91
CA LEU A 120 7.09 14.87 4.59
C LEU A 120 8.03 15.35 3.48
N ASP A 121 8.81 16.39 3.72
CA ASP A 121 9.82 16.90 2.79
C ASP A 121 10.96 15.92 2.50
N GLN A 122 11.24 15.00 3.41
CA GLN A 122 12.27 13.98 3.26
C GLN A 122 11.78 12.71 2.58
N VAL A 123 10.51 12.34 2.79
CA VAL A 123 9.95 11.06 2.35
C VAL A 123 9.08 11.17 1.10
N LEU A 124 8.50 12.35 0.83
CA LEU A 124 7.64 12.56 -0.33
C LEU A 124 8.38 13.18 -1.51
N ASN A 125 8.03 12.74 -2.71
CA ASN A 125 8.47 13.38 -3.95
C ASN A 125 7.80 14.75 -4.14
N ASN A 126 8.39 15.62 -4.96
CA ASN A 126 7.89 16.96 -5.21
C ASN A 126 6.44 17.00 -5.74
N TYR A 127 6.02 16.02 -6.53
CA TYR A 127 4.65 15.92 -7.03
C TYR A 127 3.67 15.37 -5.99
N ASP A 128 4.14 14.58 -5.03
CA ASP A 128 3.33 14.03 -3.95
C ASP A 128 3.08 15.03 -2.82
N ARG A 129 3.92 16.04 -2.67
CA ARG A 129 3.77 17.11 -1.66
C ARG A 129 2.47 17.91 -1.79
N LYS A 130 1.88 17.91 -2.97
CA LYS A 130 0.61 18.60 -3.23
C LYS A 130 -0.61 17.82 -2.70
N THR A 131 -0.46 16.52 -2.51
CA THR A 131 -1.52 15.62 -2.01
C THR A 131 -1.37 15.50 -0.50
N LYS A 132 -2.42 15.84 0.24
CA LYS A 132 -2.41 15.77 1.73
C LYS A 132 -3.15 14.55 2.29
N ASP A 133 -3.77 13.73 1.42
CA ASP A 133 -4.73 12.70 1.78
C ASP A 133 -4.17 11.28 1.60
N PHE A 134 -2.88 11.06 1.92
CA PHE A 134 -2.29 9.72 1.82
C PHE A 134 -2.80 8.75 2.89
N TYR A 135 -3.08 9.25 4.09
CA TYR A 135 -3.53 8.43 5.20
C TYR A 135 -5.01 8.07 5.09
N ARG A 136 -5.83 9.04 4.68
CA ARG A 136 -7.27 8.87 4.44
C ARG A 136 -7.66 9.62 3.17
N TRP A 137 -8.40 8.94 2.33
CA TRP A 137 -8.95 9.51 1.10
C TRP A 137 -10.41 9.11 0.95
N LYS A 138 -11.14 9.87 0.15
CA LYS A 138 -12.55 9.62 -0.13
C LYS A 138 -12.83 9.83 -1.61
N VAL A 139 -13.53 8.89 -2.21
CA VAL A 139 -14.09 9.01 -3.55
C VAL A 139 -15.59 8.88 -3.46
N ILE A 140 -16.30 9.70 -4.22
CA ILE A 140 -17.77 9.68 -4.29
C ILE A 140 -18.14 9.46 -5.73
N TYR A 141 -18.98 8.48 -5.96
CA TYR A 141 -19.57 8.20 -7.27
C TYR A 141 -21.09 8.42 -7.20
N THR A 142 -21.66 8.95 -8.27
CA THR A 142 -23.11 8.87 -8.52
C THR A 142 -23.48 7.44 -8.87
N GLN A 143 -24.78 7.10 -8.81
CA GLN A 143 -25.28 5.78 -9.22
C GLN A 143 -24.89 5.43 -10.66
N ASP A 144 -25.02 6.38 -11.57
CA ASP A 144 -24.67 6.18 -12.98
C ASP A 144 -23.17 5.98 -13.22
N GLU A 145 -22.31 6.63 -12.41
CA GLU A 145 -20.88 6.47 -12.49
C GLU A 145 -20.42 5.12 -11.98
N ILE A 146 -20.91 4.70 -10.80
CA ILE A 146 -20.52 3.41 -10.23
C ILE A 146 -21.04 2.25 -11.07
N LYS A 147 -22.28 2.34 -11.60
CA LYS A 147 -22.84 1.36 -12.52
C LYS A 147 -21.94 1.18 -13.75
N ARG A 148 -21.65 2.28 -14.46
CA ARG A 148 -20.77 2.24 -15.65
C ARG A 148 -19.39 1.69 -15.35
N LEU A 149 -18.82 2.05 -14.19
CA LEU A 149 -17.51 1.54 -13.77
C LEU A 149 -17.53 0.02 -13.59
N ILE A 150 -18.54 -0.50 -12.89
CA ILE A 150 -18.68 -1.95 -12.63
C ILE A 150 -18.94 -2.70 -13.94
N GLU A 151 -19.89 -2.24 -14.74
CA GLU A 151 -20.24 -2.85 -16.04
C GLU A 151 -19.01 -2.91 -16.97
N SER A 152 -18.21 -1.84 -17.04
CA SER A 152 -17.01 -1.80 -17.87
C SER A 152 -15.90 -2.73 -17.40
N LYS A 153 -15.86 -3.07 -16.11
CA LYS A 153 -14.83 -3.94 -15.54
C LYS A 153 -15.21 -5.42 -15.58
N LEU A 154 -16.47 -5.71 -15.41
CA LEU A 154 -16.97 -7.09 -15.38
C LEU A 154 -17.53 -7.56 -16.72
N GLU A 155 -17.60 -6.66 -17.72
CA GLU A 155 -18.20 -6.94 -19.05
C GLU A 155 -19.63 -7.51 -18.96
N MET A 156 -20.37 -7.07 -17.94
CA MET A 156 -21.73 -7.51 -17.65
C MET A 156 -22.63 -6.30 -17.47
N GLU A 157 -23.86 -6.37 -17.98
CA GLU A 157 -24.89 -5.37 -17.72
C GLU A 157 -25.60 -5.66 -16.40
N PHE A 158 -25.64 -4.66 -15.55
CA PHE A 158 -26.39 -4.67 -14.29
C PHE A 158 -27.54 -3.68 -14.37
N GLY A 159 -28.58 -3.91 -13.61
CA GLY A 159 -29.59 -2.90 -13.33
C GLY A 159 -29.02 -1.78 -12.43
N ASP A 160 -29.87 -1.14 -11.67
CA ASP A 160 -29.42 -0.16 -10.67
C ASP A 160 -28.65 -0.86 -9.54
N ILE A 161 -27.53 -0.26 -9.14
CA ILE A 161 -26.75 -0.76 -8.01
C ILE A 161 -27.47 -0.33 -6.72
N ILE A 162 -28.06 -1.29 -6.03
CA ILE A 162 -28.84 -1.03 -4.83
C ILE A 162 -27.89 -0.79 -3.63
N ASP A 163 -26.86 -1.63 -3.48
CA ASP A 163 -25.89 -1.56 -2.39
C ASP A 163 -24.59 -2.27 -2.76
N LEU A 164 -23.50 -1.91 -2.06
CA LEU A 164 -22.21 -2.58 -2.11
C LEU A 164 -21.84 -3.00 -0.70
N VAL A 165 -22.10 -4.26 -0.37
CA VAL A 165 -21.89 -4.79 0.98
C VAL A 165 -20.53 -5.49 1.05
N PRO A 166 -19.66 -5.14 2.02
CA PRO A 166 -18.42 -5.88 2.26
C PRO A 166 -18.74 -7.34 2.64
N VAL A 167 -18.15 -8.29 1.93
CA VAL A 167 -18.32 -9.72 2.21
C VAL A 167 -17.26 -10.22 3.19
N LYS A 168 -16.04 -9.70 3.06
CA LYS A 168 -14.90 -10.07 3.90
C LYS A 168 -13.96 -8.88 4.04
N ARG A 169 -13.44 -8.68 5.23
CA ARG A 169 -12.36 -7.74 5.53
C ARG A 169 -11.06 -8.49 5.75
N GLY A 170 -9.96 -7.91 5.33
CA GLY A 170 -8.65 -8.31 5.77
C GLY A 170 -8.33 -7.75 7.17
N HIS A 171 -7.12 -8.00 7.64
CA HIS A 171 -6.67 -7.52 8.96
C HIS A 171 -6.43 -6.00 8.99
N SER A 172 -6.27 -5.37 7.83
CA SER A 172 -6.12 -3.90 7.72
C SER A 172 -7.43 -3.16 7.39
N GLY A 173 -8.53 -3.88 7.22
CA GLY A 173 -9.88 -3.37 7.00
C GLY A 173 -10.38 -3.51 5.55
#